data_f64a60f5bf25b41477a47fa358145eb4
#
_entry.id   f64a60f5bf25b41477a47fa358145eb4
#
_cell.length_a   1.000
_cell.length_b   1.000
_cell.length_c   1.000
_cell.angle_alpha   90.00
_cell.angle_beta   90.00
_cell.angle_gamma   90.00
#
_symmetry.space_group_name_H-M   'P 1'
#
loop_
_entity.id
_entity.type
_entity.pdbx_description
1 polymer ?
#
loop_
_entity_poly.entity_id
_entity_poly.type
_entity_poly.pdbx_seq_one_letter_code
_entity_poly.pdbx_strand_id
1 'polypeptide(L)'
;TNQTLKDGQICYLKELLLLRARVTGMKLMNKKLILIPLFLSSFLFADSKEESTSHLNTIVLGSGCFWGAEKGYESIEGVVDAVSGYADGFGVKPNYRAITKLSNKFNKDNFAEVVKVTFNSNAITLEAILKHFYESHDPTQLNRQGNDIGTQYRSIILYKDSSQKNITEKISNEYGVLLKEAGYGSIKTLIKPLVEFFDAETYHQDY
;
A
#
# COMPACT_ATOMS: atom_id res chain seq x y z
N THR A 1 -24.92 -4.40 -4.01
CA THR A 1 -24.51 -5.64 -4.74
C THR A 1 -23.04 -5.63 -5.16
N ASN A 2 -22.39 -4.46 -5.31
CA ASN A 2 -20.96 -4.39 -5.67
C ASN A 2 -20.02 -4.50 -4.47
N GLN A 3 -20.47 -4.18 -3.26
CA GLN A 3 -19.69 -4.33 -2.03
C GLN A 3 -19.48 -5.82 -1.71
N THR A 4 -20.51 -6.63 -1.83
CA THR A 4 -20.47 -8.08 -1.59
C THR A 4 -19.52 -8.85 -2.53
N LEU A 5 -19.32 -8.38 -3.76
CA LEU A 5 -18.34 -8.97 -4.68
C LEU A 5 -16.90 -8.58 -4.31
N LYS A 6 -16.67 -7.35 -3.85
CA LYS A 6 -15.36 -6.92 -3.33
C LYS A 6 -14.98 -7.68 -2.05
N ASP A 7 -15.91 -7.82 -1.12
CA ASP A 7 -15.70 -8.55 0.13
C ASP A 7 -15.46 -10.05 -0.12
N GLY A 8 -16.10 -10.64 -1.12
CA GLY A 8 -15.88 -12.02 -1.54
C GLY A 8 -14.50 -12.25 -2.15
N GLN A 9 -13.99 -11.34 -2.98
CA GLN A 9 -12.64 -11.44 -3.58
C GLN A 9 -11.53 -11.28 -2.54
N ILE A 10 -11.68 -10.34 -1.62
CA ILE A 10 -10.72 -10.11 -0.52
C ILE A 10 -10.72 -11.32 0.43
N CYS A 11 -11.87 -11.86 0.75
CA CYS A 11 -12.00 -13.05 1.60
C CYS A 11 -11.32 -14.28 0.96
N TYR A 12 -11.47 -14.46 -0.34
CA TYR A 12 -10.90 -15.60 -1.08
C TYR A 12 -9.36 -15.54 -1.15
N LEU A 13 -8.79 -14.36 -1.38
CA LEU A 13 -7.31 -14.17 -1.36
C LEU A 13 -6.72 -14.40 0.03
N LYS A 14 -7.40 -13.98 1.09
CA LYS A 14 -7.01 -14.27 2.48
C LYS A 14 -7.07 -15.77 2.80
N GLU A 15 -8.10 -16.46 2.35
CA GLU A 15 -8.24 -17.92 2.50
C GLU A 15 -7.13 -18.68 1.76
N LEU A 16 -6.76 -18.25 0.55
CA LEU A 16 -5.66 -18.86 -0.22
C LEU A 16 -4.30 -18.67 0.47
N LEU A 17 -4.04 -17.48 1.03
CA LEU A 17 -2.84 -17.20 1.82
C LEU A 17 -2.76 -18.05 3.09
N LEU A 18 -3.89 -18.25 3.78
CA LEU A 18 -3.99 -19.11 4.97
C LEU A 18 -3.80 -20.60 4.63
N LEU A 19 -4.32 -21.04 3.50
CA LEU A 19 -4.13 -22.41 3.00
C LEU A 19 -2.66 -22.68 2.66
N ARG A 20 -1.97 -21.74 2.03
CA ARG A 20 -0.55 -21.86 1.69
C ARG A 20 0.33 -21.87 2.94
N ALA A 21 0.03 -21.04 3.95
CA ALA A 21 0.73 -21.07 5.24
C ALA A 21 0.59 -22.43 5.96
N ARG A 22 -0.54 -23.12 5.80
CA ARG A 22 -0.77 -24.46 6.33
C ARG A 22 0.00 -25.54 5.56
N VAL A 23 0.07 -25.41 4.23
CA VAL A 23 0.72 -26.40 3.35
C VAL A 23 2.25 -26.31 3.42
N THR A 24 2.82 -25.10 3.60
CA THR A 24 4.28 -24.89 3.68
C THR A 24 4.87 -25.11 5.08
N GLY A 25 4.08 -25.55 6.05
CA GLY A 25 4.58 -25.91 7.39
C GLY A 25 5.14 -24.78 8.22
N MET A 26 4.83 -23.51 7.90
CA MET A 26 5.19 -22.36 8.75
C MET A 26 4.37 -22.41 10.05
N LYS A 27 4.99 -23.02 11.08
CA LYS A 27 4.46 -23.03 12.45
C LYS A 27 4.30 -21.59 12.93
N LEU A 28 3.07 -21.20 13.25
CA LEU A 28 2.84 -20.03 14.12
C LEU A 28 3.58 -20.29 15.44
N MET A 29 4.60 -19.48 15.71
CA MET A 29 5.32 -19.55 16.98
C MET A 29 4.39 -19.10 18.11
N ASN A 30 3.92 -20.04 18.91
CA ASN A 30 3.27 -19.77 20.20
C ASN A 30 4.23 -19.01 21.11
N LYS A 31 3.85 -17.79 21.49
CA LYS A 31 4.55 -17.04 22.57
C LYS A 31 4.41 -17.80 23.89
N LYS A 32 5.43 -18.58 24.25
CA LYS A 32 5.59 -19.06 25.63
C LYS A 32 6.17 -17.93 26.47
N LEU A 33 5.40 -17.55 27.49
CA LEU A 33 5.80 -16.62 28.55
C LEU A 33 7.03 -17.17 29.28
N ILE A 34 8.18 -16.52 29.16
CA ILE A 34 9.37 -16.80 29.95
C ILE A 34 9.42 -15.78 31.07
N LEU A 35 9.17 -16.23 32.30
CA LEU A 35 9.44 -15.49 33.53
C LEU A 35 10.95 -15.39 33.73
N ILE A 36 11.52 -14.19 33.67
CA ILE A 36 12.89 -13.90 34.04
C ILE A 36 12.91 -13.22 35.40
N PRO A 37 13.74 -13.70 36.35
CA PRO A 37 13.80 -13.11 37.69
C PRO A 37 14.50 -11.76 37.70
N LEU A 38 13.97 -10.88 38.55
CA LEU A 38 14.41 -9.53 38.81
C LEU A 38 15.81 -9.52 39.42
N PHE A 39 16.85 -9.13 38.72
CA PHE A 39 18.13 -8.73 39.30
C PHE A 39 18.23 -7.21 39.31
N LEU A 40 18.21 -6.68 40.51
CA LEU A 40 18.41 -5.26 40.83
C LEU A 40 19.91 -4.96 40.71
N SER A 41 20.37 -4.33 39.63
CA SER A 41 21.69 -3.70 39.57
C SER A 41 21.54 -2.26 39.12
N SER A 42 21.91 -1.33 40.03
CA SER A 42 22.04 0.09 39.79
C SER A 42 23.06 0.37 38.68
N PHE A 43 22.62 0.85 37.55
CA PHE A 43 23.47 1.37 36.50
C PHE A 43 23.34 2.88 36.39
N LEU A 44 24.49 3.52 36.39
CA LEU A 44 24.76 4.94 36.22
C LEU A 44 24.13 5.43 34.88
N PHE A 45 23.37 6.51 34.94
CA PHE A 45 22.89 7.26 33.77
C PHE A 45 24.10 7.83 33.04
N ALA A 46 24.47 7.22 31.93
CA ALA A 46 25.19 7.86 30.86
C ALA A 46 24.14 8.51 29.95
N ASP A 47 24.17 9.82 29.89
CA ASP A 47 23.39 10.62 28.96
C ASP A 47 23.83 10.33 27.50
N SER A 48 23.26 9.29 26.92
CA SER A 48 23.41 9.03 25.50
C SER A 48 22.43 9.91 24.75
N LYS A 49 22.96 10.97 24.09
CA LYS A 49 22.25 11.66 23.03
C LYS A 49 21.65 10.61 22.09
N GLU A 50 20.35 10.34 22.23
CA GLU A 50 19.58 9.60 21.23
C GLU A 50 19.67 10.38 19.93
N GLU A 51 20.47 9.88 19.02
CA GLU A 51 20.41 10.23 17.61
C GLU A 51 19.03 9.77 17.12
N SER A 52 18.10 10.71 17.03
CA SER A 52 16.74 10.50 16.54
C SER A 52 16.81 10.07 15.07
N THR A 53 17.12 8.80 14.82
CA THR A 53 16.90 8.20 13.51
C THR A 53 15.41 8.13 13.31
N SER A 54 14.88 9.01 12.47
CA SER A 54 13.47 9.00 12.09
C SER A 54 13.13 7.62 11.48
N HIS A 55 12.43 6.78 12.25
CA HIS A 55 11.93 5.49 11.79
C HIS A 55 10.71 5.63 10.86
N LEU A 56 10.42 6.86 10.43
CA LEU A 56 9.35 7.14 9.50
C LEU A 56 9.79 6.89 8.07
N ASN A 57 9.02 6.10 7.37
CA ASN A 57 9.18 5.81 5.94
C ASN A 57 7.90 6.15 5.18
N THR A 58 8.04 6.39 3.87
CA THR A 58 6.91 6.71 3.00
C THR A 58 6.92 5.83 1.76
N ILE A 59 5.72 5.52 1.25
CA ILE A 59 5.47 4.90 -0.06
C ILE A 59 4.24 5.56 -0.67
N VAL A 60 4.15 5.65 -2.01
CA VAL A 60 2.97 6.22 -2.68
C VAL A 60 2.28 5.13 -3.50
N LEU A 61 0.97 4.97 -3.29
CA LEU A 61 0.19 3.83 -3.74
C LEU A 61 -1.11 4.29 -4.40
N GLY A 62 -1.40 3.83 -5.63
CA GLY A 62 -2.65 4.07 -6.33
C GLY A 62 -3.41 2.76 -6.55
N SER A 63 -4.65 2.68 -6.08
CA SER A 63 -5.48 1.47 -6.11
C SER A 63 -6.94 1.76 -6.50
N GLY A 64 -7.16 2.74 -7.37
CA GLY A 64 -8.46 3.26 -7.73
C GLY A 64 -8.76 4.60 -7.04
N CYS A 65 -10.02 4.85 -6.66
CA CYS A 65 -10.41 6.05 -5.93
C CYS A 65 -9.65 6.16 -4.60
N PHE A 66 -8.97 7.29 -4.40
CA PHE A 66 -8.11 7.51 -3.23
C PHE A 66 -8.88 7.62 -1.89
N TRP A 67 -10.17 8.00 -1.87
CA TRP A 67 -10.96 8.08 -0.63
C TRP A 67 -11.02 6.75 0.14
N GLY A 68 -11.32 5.67 -0.58
CA GLY A 68 -11.35 4.35 0.02
C GLY A 68 -9.96 3.81 0.37
N ALA A 69 -8.95 4.19 -0.40
CA ALA A 69 -7.57 3.80 -0.18
C ALA A 69 -6.98 4.50 1.06
N GLU A 70 -7.13 5.82 1.20
CA GLU A 70 -6.67 6.61 2.35
C GLU A 70 -7.22 6.03 3.65
N LYS A 71 -8.55 5.92 3.77
CA LYS A 71 -9.22 5.33 4.95
C LYS A 71 -8.72 3.91 5.26
N GLY A 72 -8.45 3.11 4.23
CA GLY A 72 -7.90 1.77 4.39
C GLY A 72 -6.52 1.79 5.05
N TYR A 73 -5.63 2.68 4.61
CA TYR A 73 -4.28 2.80 5.17
C TYR A 73 -4.28 3.40 6.58
N GLU A 74 -5.10 4.41 6.86
CA GLU A 74 -5.24 5.00 8.20
C GLU A 74 -5.64 3.98 9.27
N SER A 75 -6.41 2.96 8.88
CA SER A 75 -6.84 1.90 9.79
C SER A 75 -5.74 0.91 10.17
N ILE A 76 -4.55 0.99 9.57
CA ILE A 76 -3.46 0.03 9.78
C ILE A 76 -2.58 0.48 10.95
N GLU A 77 -2.45 -0.35 11.97
CA GLU A 77 -1.54 -0.10 13.09
C GLU A 77 -0.09 0.05 12.59
N GLY A 78 0.55 1.15 12.96
CA GLY A 78 1.90 1.51 12.52
C GLY A 78 1.94 2.46 11.32
N VAL A 79 0.83 2.69 10.62
CA VAL A 79 0.68 3.83 9.72
C VAL A 79 0.46 5.08 10.57
N VAL A 80 1.21 6.13 10.28
CA VAL A 80 1.23 7.39 11.03
C VAL A 80 0.38 8.43 10.31
N ASP A 81 0.33 8.35 8.98
CA ASP A 81 -0.35 9.33 8.14
C ASP A 81 -0.64 8.73 6.76
N ALA A 82 -1.76 9.08 6.17
CA ALA A 82 -2.11 8.73 4.81
C ALA A 82 -2.73 9.96 4.12
N VAL A 83 -2.12 10.43 3.05
CA VAL A 83 -2.50 11.68 2.37
C VAL A 83 -2.93 11.37 0.95
N SER A 84 -4.17 11.69 0.60
CA SER A 84 -4.68 11.63 -0.78
C SER A 84 -3.98 12.65 -1.67
N GLY A 85 -3.63 12.24 -2.88
CA GLY A 85 -2.89 13.10 -3.81
C GLY A 85 -2.85 12.60 -5.23
N TYR A 86 -1.97 13.23 -6.00
CA TYR A 86 -1.78 12.98 -7.43
C TYR A 86 -0.30 12.75 -7.72
N ALA A 87 0.01 11.75 -8.55
CA ALA A 87 1.37 11.46 -8.98
C ALA A 87 1.41 10.77 -10.34
N ASP A 88 2.61 10.53 -10.86
CA ASP A 88 2.89 9.80 -12.12
C ASP A 88 2.13 10.37 -13.33
N GLY A 89 2.02 11.69 -13.42
CA GLY A 89 1.49 12.38 -14.58
C GLY A 89 2.50 13.37 -15.15
N PHE A 90 2.13 14.00 -16.25
CA PHE A 90 2.94 15.02 -16.90
C PHE A 90 2.12 16.27 -17.23
N GLY A 91 2.74 17.44 -17.05
CA GLY A 91 2.15 18.73 -17.40
C GLY A 91 1.96 19.67 -16.22
N VAL A 92 0.87 20.44 -16.23
CA VAL A 92 0.56 21.43 -15.21
C VAL A 92 0.19 20.75 -13.91
N LYS A 93 0.48 21.41 -12.77
CA LYS A 93 0.07 20.93 -11.44
C LYS A 93 -1.36 20.40 -11.47
N PRO A 94 -1.58 19.16 -11.04
CA PRO A 94 -2.90 18.51 -11.12
C PRO A 94 -3.91 19.13 -10.14
N ASN A 95 -5.17 18.96 -10.48
CA ASN A 95 -6.30 19.12 -9.58
C ASN A 95 -7.40 18.14 -10.02
N TYR A 96 -8.33 17.83 -9.12
CA TYR A 96 -9.37 16.83 -9.36
C TYR A 96 -10.13 17.07 -10.67
N ARG A 97 -10.58 18.31 -10.90
CA ARG A 97 -11.31 18.67 -12.12
C ARG A 97 -10.51 18.43 -13.40
N ALA A 98 -9.19 18.63 -13.36
CA ALA A 98 -8.34 18.43 -14.53
C ALA A 98 -8.15 16.94 -14.83
N ILE A 99 -7.82 16.11 -13.80
CA ILE A 99 -7.53 14.69 -14.01
C ILE A 99 -8.78 13.87 -14.36
N THR A 100 -9.98 14.32 -13.94
CA THR A 100 -11.25 13.63 -14.19
C THR A 100 -11.94 14.07 -15.50
N LYS A 101 -11.36 15.03 -16.26
CA LYS A 101 -11.91 15.40 -17.57
C LYS A 101 -12.03 14.18 -18.48
N LEU A 102 -13.13 14.12 -19.23
CA LEU A 102 -13.37 13.02 -20.18
C LEU A 102 -12.23 12.88 -21.22
N SER A 103 -11.62 13.99 -21.66
CA SER A 103 -10.44 13.99 -22.53
C SER A 103 -9.22 13.30 -21.93
N ASN A 104 -9.12 13.24 -20.61
CA ASN A 104 -8.00 12.63 -19.88
C ASN A 104 -8.27 11.18 -19.49
N LYS A 105 -9.48 10.67 -19.67
CA LYS A 105 -9.90 9.33 -19.24
C LYS A 105 -8.95 8.21 -19.69
N PHE A 106 -8.39 8.32 -20.90
CA PHE A 106 -7.46 7.35 -21.47
C PHE A 106 -6.10 7.97 -21.84
N ASN A 107 -5.84 9.17 -21.37
CA ASN A 107 -4.54 9.81 -21.56
C ASN A 107 -3.50 9.13 -20.65
N LYS A 108 -2.45 8.56 -21.27
CA LYS A 108 -1.35 7.86 -20.57
C LYS A 108 -0.52 8.79 -19.66
N ASP A 109 -0.52 10.08 -19.97
CA ASP A 109 0.21 11.12 -19.24
C ASP A 109 -0.63 11.80 -18.15
N ASN A 110 -1.89 11.34 -17.95
CA ASN A 110 -2.73 11.81 -16.85
C ASN A 110 -2.19 11.39 -15.49
N PHE A 111 -2.33 12.24 -14.49
CA PHE A 111 -1.98 11.92 -13.12
C PHE A 111 -2.88 10.79 -12.57
N ALA A 112 -2.30 9.93 -11.73
CA ALA A 112 -3.06 8.95 -10.97
C ALA A 112 -3.54 9.56 -9.65
N GLU A 113 -4.72 9.11 -9.20
CA GLU A 113 -5.13 9.23 -7.81
C GLU A 113 -4.29 8.26 -6.98
N VAL A 114 -3.61 8.77 -5.99
CA VAL A 114 -2.69 8.00 -5.14
C VAL A 114 -2.80 8.43 -3.68
N VAL A 115 -2.32 7.58 -2.78
CA VAL A 115 -2.18 7.88 -1.36
C VAL A 115 -0.70 7.80 -0.99
N LYS A 116 -0.18 8.84 -0.35
CA LYS A 116 1.13 8.84 0.29
C LYS A 116 0.99 8.29 1.70
N VAL A 117 1.48 7.08 1.91
CA VAL A 117 1.42 6.37 3.19
C VAL A 117 2.72 6.61 3.95
N THR A 118 2.63 7.22 5.13
CA THR A 118 3.73 7.41 6.08
C THR A 118 3.60 6.39 7.21
N PHE A 119 4.63 5.62 7.48
CA PHE A 119 4.57 4.54 8.46
C PHE A 119 5.83 4.47 9.33
N ASN A 120 5.67 3.97 10.56
CA ASN A 120 6.78 3.70 11.47
C ASN A 120 7.34 2.31 11.20
N SER A 121 8.56 2.24 10.64
CA SER A 121 9.22 0.98 10.29
C SER A 121 9.55 0.06 11.48
N ASN A 122 9.48 0.57 12.72
CA ASN A 122 9.59 -0.25 13.93
C ASN A 122 8.27 -0.95 14.28
N ALA A 123 7.14 -0.43 13.80
CA ALA A 123 5.81 -0.96 14.10
C ALA A 123 5.26 -1.83 12.95
N ILE A 124 5.49 -1.42 11.70
CA ILE A 124 5.00 -2.13 10.51
C ILE A 124 6.05 -2.15 9.41
N THR A 125 6.13 -3.25 8.68
CA THR A 125 7.06 -3.39 7.54
C THR A 125 6.41 -2.91 6.24
N LEU A 126 7.25 -2.52 5.26
CA LEU A 126 6.77 -2.18 3.91
C LEU A 126 6.05 -3.36 3.25
N GLU A 127 6.53 -4.59 3.48
CA GLU A 127 5.87 -5.80 2.95
C GLU A 127 4.44 -5.94 3.45
N ALA A 128 4.16 -5.58 4.71
CA ALA A 128 2.80 -5.65 5.25
C ALA A 128 1.88 -4.62 4.60
N ILE A 129 2.38 -3.40 4.34
CA ILE A 129 1.65 -2.35 3.62
C ILE A 129 1.37 -2.78 2.17
N LEU A 130 2.36 -3.35 1.48
CA LEU A 130 2.19 -3.84 0.10
C LEU A 130 1.24 -5.04 0.01
N LYS A 131 1.20 -5.91 1.03
CA LYS A 131 0.19 -6.97 1.12
C LYS A 131 -1.21 -6.38 1.22
N HIS A 132 -1.41 -5.40 2.11
CA HIS A 132 -2.69 -4.70 2.18
C HIS A 132 -3.07 -4.07 0.82
N PHE A 133 -2.12 -3.43 0.13
CA PHE A 133 -2.34 -2.87 -1.21
C PHE A 133 -2.90 -3.92 -2.17
N TYR A 134 -2.26 -5.10 -2.31
CA TYR A 134 -2.73 -6.15 -3.22
C TYR A 134 -4.02 -6.83 -2.76
N GLU A 135 -4.35 -6.78 -1.48
CA GLU A 135 -5.57 -7.37 -0.91
C GLU A 135 -6.77 -6.42 -0.91
N SER A 136 -6.54 -5.10 -1.06
CA SER A 136 -7.58 -4.09 -1.00
C SER A 136 -8.22 -3.74 -2.35
N HIS A 137 -7.61 -4.14 -3.47
CA HIS A 137 -8.12 -3.85 -4.81
C HIS A 137 -7.85 -4.99 -5.80
N ASP A 138 -8.38 -4.91 -7.01
CA ASP A 138 -8.09 -5.87 -8.08
C ASP A 138 -6.92 -5.38 -8.96
N PRO A 139 -5.69 -5.86 -8.74
CA PRO A 139 -4.50 -5.40 -9.45
C PRO A 139 -4.44 -5.91 -10.91
N THR A 140 -5.40 -6.73 -11.35
CA THR A 140 -5.45 -7.25 -12.74
C THR A 140 -6.21 -6.32 -13.69
N GLN A 141 -6.87 -5.28 -13.18
CA GLN A 141 -7.61 -4.31 -13.97
C GLN A 141 -6.69 -3.22 -14.52
N LEU A 142 -6.75 -3.00 -15.83
CA LEU A 142 -5.96 -1.97 -16.50
C LEU A 142 -6.72 -0.65 -16.54
N ASN A 143 -6.11 0.42 -16.01
CA ASN A 143 -6.65 1.78 -16.01
C ASN A 143 -8.10 1.87 -15.48
N ARG A 144 -8.39 1.09 -14.46
CA ARG A 144 -9.69 1.12 -13.79
C ARG A 144 -9.64 0.37 -12.45
N GLN A 145 -10.62 0.61 -11.60
CA GLN A 145 -10.91 -0.21 -10.44
C GLN A 145 -12.44 -0.31 -10.26
N GLY A 146 -12.98 -1.50 -10.52
CA GLY A 146 -14.43 -1.70 -10.47
C GLY A 146 -15.17 -0.82 -11.50
N ASN A 147 -16.04 0.08 -11.02
CA ASN A 147 -16.81 1.01 -11.87
C ASN A 147 -16.05 2.29 -12.23
N ASP A 148 -14.95 2.58 -11.54
CA ASP A 148 -14.11 3.74 -11.79
C ASP A 148 -13.20 3.45 -12.99
N ILE A 149 -13.52 4.04 -14.16
CA ILE A 149 -12.83 3.80 -15.42
C ILE A 149 -12.07 5.05 -15.83
N GLY A 150 -10.74 4.92 -15.93
CA GLY A 150 -9.85 5.99 -16.36
C GLY A 150 -8.42 5.75 -15.89
N THR A 151 -7.45 6.39 -16.56
CA THR A 151 -6.02 6.27 -16.24
C THR A 151 -5.69 6.80 -14.85
N GLN A 152 -6.50 7.72 -14.31
CA GLN A 152 -6.36 8.22 -12.95
C GLN A 152 -6.58 7.11 -11.89
N TYR A 153 -7.31 6.06 -12.21
CA TYR A 153 -7.62 4.95 -11.29
C TYR A 153 -6.72 3.72 -11.48
N ARG A 154 -5.58 3.90 -12.19
CA ARG A 154 -4.64 2.80 -12.43
C ARG A 154 -4.01 2.28 -11.15
N SER A 155 -3.78 0.98 -11.09
CA SER A 155 -2.98 0.37 -10.04
C SER A 155 -1.51 0.74 -10.23
N ILE A 156 -0.88 1.38 -9.21
CA ILE A 156 0.50 1.84 -9.28
C ILE A 156 1.16 1.90 -7.91
N ILE A 157 2.45 1.55 -7.86
CA ILE A 157 3.34 1.69 -6.71
C ILE A 157 4.49 2.60 -7.12
N LEU A 158 4.70 3.68 -6.37
CA LEU A 158 5.77 4.65 -6.60
C LEU A 158 6.77 4.57 -5.45
N TYR A 159 7.93 4.02 -5.74
CA TYR A 159 9.02 3.80 -4.78
C TYR A 159 10.00 4.99 -4.76
N LYS A 160 10.64 5.23 -3.60
CA LYS A 160 11.63 6.31 -3.44
C LYS A 160 13.07 5.87 -3.66
N ASP A 161 13.38 4.58 -3.45
CA ASP A 161 14.75 4.05 -3.51
C ASP A 161 14.78 2.58 -3.97
N SER A 162 15.99 2.07 -4.20
CA SER A 162 16.19 0.70 -4.68
C SER A 162 15.79 -0.38 -3.67
N SER A 163 15.83 -0.10 -2.37
CA SER A 163 15.38 -1.03 -1.33
C SER A 163 13.87 -1.24 -1.44
N GLN A 164 13.11 -0.13 -1.50
CA GLN A 164 11.66 -0.18 -1.72
C GLN A 164 11.31 -0.87 -3.04
N LYS A 165 12.05 -0.57 -4.12
CA LYS A 165 11.86 -1.23 -5.42
C LYS A 165 11.96 -2.74 -5.29
N ASN A 166 13.04 -3.25 -4.70
CA ASN A 166 13.29 -4.69 -4.57
C ASN A 166 12.19 -5.40 -3.76
N ILE A 167 11.76 -4.79 -2.66
CA ILE A 167 10.66 -5.31 -1.83
C ILE A 167 9.35 -5.32 -2.64
N THR A 168 9.06 -4.24 -3.35
CA THR A 168 7.86 -4.09 -4.17
C THR A 168 7.80 -5.14 -5.29
N GLU A 169 8.89 -5.32 -6.03
CA GLU A 169 8.97 -6.32 -7.10
C GLU A 169 8.81 -7.75 -6.55
N LYS A 170 9.42 -8.05 -5.41
CA LYS A 170 9.27 -9.34 -4.74
C LYS A 170 7.81 -9.62 -4.38
N ILE A 171 7.14 -8.71 -3.68
CA ILE A 171 5.74 -8.87 -3.27
C ILE A 171 4.81 -8.93 -4.49
N SER A 172 5.04 -8.10 -5.51
CA SER A 172 4.27 -8.13 -6.77
C SER A 172 4.35 -9.51 -7.45
N ASN A 173 5.54 -10.09 -7.51
CA ASN A 173 5.74 -11.40 -8.09
C ASN A 173 5.03 -12.50 -7.29
N GLU A 174 5.09 -12.46 -5.95
CA GLU A 174 4.39 -13.40 -5.07
C GLU A 174 2.87 -13.35 -5.32
N TYR A 175 2.28 -12.15 -5.35
CA TYR A 175 0.84 -11.98 -5.66
C TYR A 175 0.49 -12.36 -7.10
N GLY A 176 1.39 -12.11 -8.06
CA GLY A 176 1.21 -12.54 -9.46
C GLY A 176 1.07 -14.05 -9.60
N VAL A 177 1.86 -14.82 -8.85
CA VAL A 177 1.73 -16.29 -8.80
C VAL A 177 0.40 -16.70 -8.19
N LEU A 178 0.04 -16.13 -7.02
CA LEU A 178 -1.20 -16.44 -6.32
C LEU A 178 -2.45 -16.15 -7.16
N LEU A 179 -2.48 -14.99 -7.81
CA LEU A 179 -3.59 -14.60 -8.68
C LEU A 179 -3.72 -15.53 -9.88
N LYS A 180 -2.60 -15.91 -10.50
CA LYS A 180 -2.60 -16.87 -11.60
C LYS A 180 -3.11 -18.24 -11.18
N GLU A 181 -2.65 -18.77 -10.03
CA GLU A 181 -3.09 -20.04 -9.47
C GLU A 181 -4.61 -20.00 -9.14
N ALA A 182 -5.14 -18.84 -8.75
CA ALA A 182 -6.56 -18.62 -8.50
C ALA A 182 -7.40 -18.36 -9.77
N GLY A 183 -6.81 -18.40 -10.97
CA GLY A 183 -7.50 -18.20 -12.23
C GLY A 183 -7.74 -16.74 -12.62
N TYR A 184 -7.10 -15.78 -11.94
CA TYR A 184 -7.15 -14.35 -12.30
C TYR A 184 -6.15 -14.00 -13.43
N GLY A 185 -6.32 -12.81 -14.00
CA GLY A 185 -5.41 -12.25 -14.98
C GLY A 185 -4.04 -11.86 -14.42
N SER A 186 -3.13 -11.47 -15.29
CA SER A 186 -1.82 -10.93 -14.88
C SER A 186 -1.98 -9.59 -14.19
N ILE A 187 -1.13 -9.30 -13.20
CA ILE A 187 -1.03 -7.99 -12.54
C ILE A 187 -0.78 -6.89 -13.58
N LYS A 188 -1.50 -5.79 -13.44
CA LYS A 188 -1.38 -4.54 -14.23
C LYS A 188 -0.79 -3.39 -13.43
N THR A 189 -0.47 -3.62 -12.17
CA THR A 189 0.16 -2.64 -11.30
C THR A 189 1.47 -2.15 -11.92
N LEU A 190 1.59 -0.84 -12.11
CA LEU A 190 2.84 -0.20 -12.50
C LEU A 190 3.75 -0.05 -11.28
N ILE A 191 5.05 -0.32 -11.45
CA ILE A 191 6.06 -0.09 -10.42
C ILE A 191 7.07 0.90 -10.99
N LYS A 192 7.11 2.11 -10.44
CA LYS A 192 7.93 3.22 -10.96
C LYS A 192 8.60 4.00 -9.82
N PRO A 193 9.68 4.74 -10.09
CA PRO A 193 10.22 5.70 -9.14
C PRO A 193 9.22 6.83 -8.90
N LEU A 194 9.11 7.28 -7.65
CA LEU A 194 8.38 8.50 -7.32
C LEU A 194 9.20 9.70 -7.79
N VAL A 195 8.64 10.48 -8.71
CA VAL A 195 9.26 11.73 -9.20
C VAL A 195 8.73 12.92 -8.40
N GLU A 196 7.40 13.04 -8.30
CA GLU A 196 6.73 14.13 -7.61
C GLU A 196 5.37 13.66 -7.09
N PHE A 197 4.95 14.24 -5.96
CA PHE A 197 3.64 14.02 -5.36
C PHE A 197 3.00 15.38 -5.07
N PHE A 198 1.74 15.51 -5.42
CA PHE A 198 0.93 16.70 -5.18
C PHE A 198 -0.21 16.33 -4.25
N ASP A 199 -0.32 16.98 -3.09
CA ASP A 199 -1.45 16.81 -2.20
C ASP A 199 -2.75 17.16 -2.95
N ALA A 200 -3.79 16.34 -2.78
CA ALA A 200 -5.12 16.65 -3.28
C ALA A 200 -5.74 17.80 -2.45
N GLU A 201 -6.82 18.34 -2.96
CA GLU A 201 -7.54 19.42 -2.31
C GLU A 201 -8.05 19.00 -0.93
N THR A 202 -8.14 19.93 0.01
CA THR A 202 -8.49 19.66 1.43
C THR A 202 -9.78 18.86 1.59
N TYR A 203 -10.76 19.06 0.71
CA TYR A 203 -12.04 18.33 0.76
C TYR A 203 -11.93 16.85 0.33
N HIS A 204 -10.76 16.39 -0.11
CA HIS A 204 -10.48 15.00 -0.41
C HIS A 204 -9.73 14.28 0.71
N GLN A 205 -9.22 15.00 1.69
CA GLN A 205 -8.52 14.42 2.84
C GLN A 205 -9.53 13.95 3.90
N ASP A 206 -9.20 12.89 4.63
CA ASP A 206 -9.97 12.35 5.77
C ASP A 206 -11.46 12.06 5.43
N TYR A 207 -11.74 11.51 4.25
CA TYR A 207 -13.11 11.33 3.74
C TYR A 207 -13.83 10.11 4.37
#